data_ba039641b6ad0f922d74fa958af98152
#
_entry.id   ba039641b6ad0f922d74fa958af98152
#
_cell.length_a   1.000
_cell.length_b   1.000
_cell.length_c   1.000
_cell.angle_alpha   90.00
_cell.angle_beta   90.00
_cell.angle_gamma   90.00
#
_symmetry.space_group_name_H-M   'P 1'
#
loop_
_entity.id
_entity.type
_entity.pdbx_description
1 polymer ?
#
loop_
_entity_poly.entity_id
_entity_poly.type
_entity_poly.pdbx_seq_one_letter_code
_entity_poly.pdbx_strand_id
1 'polypeptide(L)'
;MKALEDQVVQEEAGYQDDEESFFQDIDLLQKHGINVADIKKLKSVGICTIKGIQMTTRRALCNVKGLSEAKVDKIKEAANKLIEPGFLTASEYSEKRKMVFHITTGSQEFDKLLGGGIESMAITEAFGEFRTGKTQLSHTLCVLFWNRVLLFSEHGLYKEKSLTLNNTSRPDRLRDIADRFSLDHDAVLDNVLYARAYTSEHQMELLDYVAAKFHEEADIFKLLIIDSIMALFRVDFSGRGELAERQQKLAQMLSRLQKISEEYNVAVFVTNQMTADPGATMTFQADPKKPIGGHILAHASTTRISLRKGRGELRIAKIYDSPEMPENEATFAITAGGIGDAKE
;
A
#
# COMPACT_ATOMS: atom_id res chain seq x y z
N MET A 1 34.32 -32.99 33.40
CA MET A 1 32.99 -32.95 32.81
C MET A 1 32.06 -31.91 33.44
N LYS A 2 32.18 -31.56 34.72
CA LYS A 2 31.34 -30.48 35.34
C LYS A 2 31.71 -29.04 34.96
N ALA A 3 32.93 -28.81 34.49
CA ALA A 3 33.39 -27.45 34.09
C ALA A 3 33.03 -27.04 32.63
N LEU A 4 32.51 -27.96 31.83
CA LEU A 4 32.07 -27.72 30.45
C LEU A 4 30.54 -27.51 30.37
N GLU A 5 29.78 -27.99 31.37
CA GLU A 5 28.35 -27.78 31.47
C GLU A 5 28.02 -26.38 31.99
N ASP A 6 28.85 -25.80 32.86
CA ASP A 6 28.65 -24.45 33.40
C ASP A 6 29.03 -23.32 32.40
N GLN A 7 29.77 -23.60 31.32
CA GLN A 7 30.07 -22.65 30.26
C GLN A 7 28.99 -22.61 29.18
N VAL A 8 28.27 -23.70 28.95
CA VAL A 8 27.16 -23.73 27.97
C VAL A 8 25.89 -23.05 28.48
N VAL A 9 25.70 -23.00 29.82
CA VAL A 9 24.53 -22.36 30.44
C VAL A 9 24.69 -20.83 30.59
N GLN A 10 25.92 -20.31 30.44
CA GLN A 10 26.16 -18.84 30.47
C GLN A 10 26.17 -18.18 29.10
N GLU A 11 26.21 -18.93 27.99
CA GLU A 11 26.09 -18.35 26.64
C GLU A 11 24.65 -18.28 26.08
N GLU A 12 23.68 -18.94 26.70
CA GLU A 12 22.26 -18.86 26.31
C GLU A 12 21.47 -17.69 26.94
N ALA A 13 22.10 -16.90 27.82
CA ALA A 13 21.43 -15.77 28.50
C ALA A 13 21.78 -14.39 27.92
N GLY A 14 22.22 -14.29 26.66
CA GLY A 14 22.74 -13.05 26.08
C GLY A 14 22.27 -12.67 24.69
N TYR A 15 21.36 -13.39 24.08
CA TYR A 15 20.66 -12.92 22.88
C TYR A 15 19.28 -12.39 23.27
N GLN A 16 19.21 -11.19 23.85
CA GLN A 16 18.11 -10.31 23.60
C GLN A 16 18.28 -9.87 22.14
N ASP A 17 17.48 -10.45 21.26
CA ASP A 17 17.18 -9.88 19.95
C ASP A 17 16.59 -8.50 20.19
N ASP A 18 17.45 -7.48 20.22
CA ASP A 18 17.07 -6.13 19.88
C ASP A 18 16.80 -6.15 18.36
N GLU A 19 15.70 -6.80 17.94
CA GLU A 19 15.04 -6.49 16.68
C GLU A 19 14.65 -5.03 16.80
N GLU A 20 15.51 -4.13 16.34
CA GLU A 20 15.22 -2.71 16.23
C GLU A 20 13.96 -2.61 15.37
N SER A 21 12.82 -2.44 16.02
CA SER A 21 11.55 -2.19 15.35
C SER A 21 11.75 -1.06 14.34
N PHE A 22 11.36 -1.30 13.09
CA PHE A 22 11.51 -0.35 11.99
C PHE A 22 11.00 1.07 12.34
N PHE A 23 10.11 1.17 13.31
CA PHE A 23 9.54 2.43 13.78
C PHE A 23 9.55 2.54 15.31
N GLN A 24 9.63 3.78 15.80
CA GLN A 24 9.55 4.11 17.22
C GLN A 24 8.10 4.36 17.64
N ASP A 25 7.64 3.60 18.68
CA ASP A 25 6.29 3.74 19.24
C ASP A 25 6.08 5.12 19.85
N ILE A 26 4.88 5.66 19.67
CA ILE A 26 4.46 6.96 20.22
C ILE A 26 4.47 6.96 21.76
N ASP A 27 4.39 5.80 22.40
CA ASP A 27 4.42 5.68 23.88
C ASP A 27 5.75 6.15 24.47
N LEU A 28 6.83 6.21 23.68
CA LEU A 28 8.10 6.80 24.11
C LEU A 28 7.98 8.27 24.53
N LEU A 29 6.96 8.98 24.03
CA LEU A 29 6.68 10.37 24.45
C LEU A 29 6.35 10.50 25.94
N GLN A 30 5.91 9.43 26.60
CA GLN A 30 5.67 9.45 28.05
C GLN A 30 6.95 9.79 28.82
N LYS A 31 8.11 9.29 28.37
CA LYS A 31 9.43 9.62 28.95
C LYS A 31 9.80 11.10 28.80
N HIS A 32 9.15 11.80 27.87
CA HIS A 32 9.35 13.24 27.61
C HIS A 32 8.19 14.10 28.16
N GLY A 33 7.39 13.56 29.09
CA GLY A 33 6.37 14.31 29.82
C GLY A 33 5.05 14.53 29.09
N ILE A 34 4.77 13.76 28.04
CA ILE A 34 3.46 13.77 27.37
C ILE A 34 2.49 12.83 28.08
N ASN A 35 1.27 13.31 28.33
CA ASN A 35 0.26 12.56 29.07
C ASN A 35 -0.28 11.38 28.22
N VAL A 36 -0.44 10.22 28.85
CA VAL A 36 -1.03 9.00 28.25
C VAL A 36 -2.39 9.27 27.60
N ALA A 37 -3.22 10.15 28.20
CA ALA A 37 -4.51 10.52 27.64
C ALA A 37 -4.37 11.24 26.28
N ASP A 38 -3.34 12.05 26.09
CA ASP A 38 -3.10 12.74 24.83
C ASP A 38 -2.48 11.79 23.76
N ILE A 39 -1.67 10.84 24.20
CA ILE A 39 -1.16 9.75 23.34
C ILE A 39 -2.32 8.86 22.83
N LYS A 40 -3.26 8.48 23.70
CA LYS A 40 -4.45 7.73 23.29
C LYS A 40 -5.29 8.45 22.24
N LYS A 41 -5.41 9.78 22.34
CA LYS A 41 -6.10 10.59 21.32
C LYS A 41 -5.39 10.57 19.96
N LEU A 42 -4.05 10.58 19.95
CA LEU A 42 -3.27 10.46 18.73
C LEU A 42 -3.45 9.06 18.11
N LYS A 43 -3.36 7.99 18.91
CA LYS A 43 -3.60 6.61 18.45
C LYS A 43 -5.02 6.44 17.87
N SER A 44 -6.04 7.10 18.44
CA SER A 44 -7.42 7.01 17.94
C SER A 44 -7.64 7.63 16.54
N VAL A 45 -6.71 8.45 16.07
CA VAL A 45 -6.71 9.02 14.71
C VAL A 45 -5.60 8.42 13.83
N GLY A 46 -5.09 7.23 14.20
CA GLY A 46 -4.11 6.48 13.45
C GLY A 46 -2.68 7.08 13.46
N ILE A 47 -2.33 7.88 14.46
CA ILE A 47 -0.97 8.38 14.68
C ILE A 47 -0.37 7.56 15.83
N CYS A 48 0.41 6.54 15.48
CA CYS A 48 0.90 5.54 16.41
C CYS A 48 2.42 5.56 16.59
N THR A 49 3.16 6.32 15.79
CA THR A 49 4.62 6.39 15.82
C THR A 49 5.15 7.81 16.00
N ILE A 50 6.39 7.94 16.44
CA ILE A 50 7.08 9.24 16.53
C ILE A 50 7.22 9.87 15.14
N LYS A 51 7.57 9.07 14.13
CA LYS A 51 7.67 9.51 12.72
C LYS A 51 6.30 10.00 12.20
N GLY A 52 5.20 9.33 12.56
CA GLY A 52 3.83 9.76 12.23
C GLY A 52 3.50 11.17 12.75
N ILE A 53 3.98 11.54 13.96
CA ILE A 53 3.84 12.90 14.49
C ILE A 53 4.64 13.90 13.65
N GLN A 54 5.89 13.57 13.30
CA GLN A 54 6.73 14.45 12.48
C GLN A 54 6.12 14.70 11.10
N MET A 55 5.55 13.66 10.48
CA MET A 55 4.89 13.72 9.17
C MET A 55 3.53 14.44 9.20
N THR A 56 2.96 14.69 10.40
CA THR A 56 1.66 15.33 10.53
C THR A 56 1.83 16.83 10.81
N THR A 57 1.08 17.67 10.10
CA THR A 57 1.16 19.14 10.29
C THR A 57 0.59 19.55 11.64
N ARG A 58 1.08 20.68 12.20
CA ARG A 58 0.53 21.28 13.44
C ARG A 58 -1.00 21.46 13.34
N ARG A 59 -1.46 22.00 12.22
CA ARG A 59 -2.91 22.21 11.99
C ARG A 59 -3.70 20.91 12.06
N ALA A 60 -3.20 19.82 11.48
CA ALA A 60 -3.85 18.51 11.53
C ALA A 60 -3.87 17.95 12.96
N LEU A 61 -2.78 18.10 13.72
CA LEU A 61 -2.73 17.70 15.13
C LEU A 61 -3.69 18.52 16.00
N CYS A 62 -3.84 19.82 15.75
CA CYS A 62 -4.81 20.68 16.45
C CYS A 62 -6.26 20.29 16.18
N ASN A 63 -6.56 19.65 15.05
CA ASN A 63 -7.89 19.13 14.75
C ASN A 63 -8.26 17.89 15.56
N VAL A 64 -7.29 17.23 16.20
CA VAL A 64 -7.55 16.09 17.08
C VAL A 64 -8.28 16.58 18.33
N LYS A 65 -9.47 16.03 18.57
CA LYS A 65 -10.36 16.45 19.65
C LYS A 65 -9.66 16.40 21.01
N GLY A 66 -9.56 17.56 21.67
CA GLY A 66 -8.96 17.69 23.01
C GLY A 66 -7.44 17.87 23.02
N LEU A 67 -6.80 18.18 21.88
CA LEU A 67 -5.45 18.70 21.80
C LEU A 67 -5.49 20.21 21.52
N SER A 68 -4.91 20.99 22.44
CA SER A 68 -4.71 22.45 22.24
C SER A 68 -3.39 22.72 21.53
N GLU A 69 -3.22 23.90 20.94
CA GLU A 69 -1.97 24.31 20.28
C GLU A 69 -0.74 24.13 21.19
N ALA A 70 -0.85 24.55 22.47
CA ALA A 70 0.23 24.39 23.44
C ALA A 70 0.60 22.93 23.72
N LYS A 71 -0.38 22.00 23.66
CA LYS A 71 -0.11 20.57 23.77
C LYS A 71 0.55 20.01 22.51
N VAL A 72 0.07 20.44 21.34
CA VAL A 72 0.65 20.06 20.05
C VAL A 72 2.10 20.51 19.95
N ASP A 73 2.44 21.73 20.41
CA ASP A 73 3.80 22.20 20.43
C ASP A 73 4.71 21.35 21.30
N LYS A 74 4.26 21.00 22.51
CA LYS A 74 4.99 20.09 23.40
C LYS A 74 5.18 18.70 22.80
N ILE A 75 4.16 18.16 22.14
CA ILE A 75 4.22 16.85 21.46
C ILE A 75 5.25 16.90 20.33
N LYS A 76 5.21 17.93 19.48
CA LYS A 76 6.18 18.13 18.40
C LYS A 76 7.62 18.30 18.93
N GLU A 77 7.81 19.08 19.99
CA GLU A 77 9.11 19.26 20.61
C GLU A 77 9.65 17.93 21.19
N ALA A 78 8.79 17.15 21.85
CA ALA A 78 9.17 15.84 22.39
C ALA A 78 9.53 14.85 21.27
N ALA A 79 8.74 14.83 20.18
CA ALA A 79 9.02 13.99 19.03
C ALA A 79 10.35 14.36 18.34
N ASN A 80 10.66 15.65 18.23
CA ASN A 80 11.92 16.12 17.64
C ASN A 80 13.15 15.83 18.52
N LYS A 81 12.97 15.62 19.81
CA LYS A 81 14.07 15.18 20.71
C LYS A 81 14.38 13.69 20.54
N LEU A 82 13.38 12.89 20.12
CA LEU A 82 13.54 11.46 19.90
C LEU A 82 14.10 11.13 18.52
N ILE A 83 13.64 11.84 17.51
CA ILE A 83 14.12 11.70 16.14
C ILE A 83 14.51 13.10 15.66
N GLU A 84 15.79 13.34 15.52
CA GLU A 84 16.27 14.63 15.01
C GLU A 84 15.81 14.84 13.56
N PRO A 85 15.07 15.92 13.27
CA PRO A 85 14.78 16.31 11.91
C PRO A 85 16.06 16.84 11.29
N GLY A 86 16.73 16.06 10.43
CA GLY A 86 18.03 16.42 9.90
C GLY A 86 18.21 16.07 8.44
N PHE A 87 19.27 16.58 7.86
CA PHE A 87 19.77 16.15 6.57
C PHE A 87 20.48 14.81 6.73
N LEU A 88 20.19 13.90 5.82
CA LEU A 88 20.91 12.65 5.68
C LEU A 88 21.89 12.77 4.51
N THR A 89 23.06 12.19 4.66
CA THR A 89 23.95 11.99 3.52
C THR A 89 23.36 10.95 2.57
N ALA A 90 23.78 10.95 1.31
CA ALA A 90 23.37 9.92 0.35
C ALA A 90 23.76 8.50 0.81
N SER A 91 24.87 8.38 1.56
CA SER A 91 25.30 7.11 2.14
C SER A 91 24.32 6.61 3.21
N GLU A 92 23.94 7.45 4.17
CA GLU A 92 22.95 7.11 5.20
C GLU A 92 21.58 6.80 4.60
N TYR A 93 21.19 7.53 3.57
CA TYR A 93 19.95 7.23 2.85
C TYR A 93 20.02 5.90 2.09
N SER A 94 21.20 5.56 1.52
CA SER A 94 21.42 4.26 0.88
C SER A 94 21.27 3.09 1.87
N GLU A 95 21.76 3.24 3.11
CA GLU A 95 21.54 2.20 4.15
C GLU A 95 20.06 2.01 4.46
N LYS A 96 19.28 3.10 4.56
CA LYS A 96 17.82 3.01 4.70
C LYS A 96 17.14 2.32 3.52
N ARG A 97 17.64 2.54 2.30
CA ARG A 97 17.11 1.88 1.10
C ARG A 97 17.38 0.38 1.06
N LYS A 98 18.34 -0.15 1.81
CA LYS A 98 18.55 -1.61 1.94
C LYS A 98 17.39 -2.34 2.60
N MET A 99 16.56 -1.64 3.36
CA MET A 99 15.35 -2.20 3.98
C MET A 99 14.18 -2.34 3.01
N VAL A 100 14.29 -1.78 1.81
CA VAL A 100 13.28 -1.90 0.75
C VAL A 100 13.30 -3.33 0.21
N PHE A 101 12.13 -3.93 0.13
CA PHE A 101 11.94 -5.25 -0.45
C PHE A 101 10.99 -5.17 -1.64
N HIS A 102 10.97 -6.23 -2.45
CA HIS A 102 10.11 -6.36 -3.62
C HIS A 102 9.19 -7.57 -3.48
N ILE A 103 7.95 -7.42 -3.91
CA ILE A 103 6.95 -8.49 -3.91
C ILE A 103 6.78 -8.97 -5.34
N THR A 104 7.01 -10.27 -5.57
CA THR A 104 6.84 -10.88 -6.90
C THR A 104 5.41 -10.76 -7.40
N THR A 105 5.25 -10.54 -8.70
CA THR A 105 3.96 -10.55 -9.39
C THR A 105 3.47 -11.95 -9.75
N GLY A 106 4.34 -12.97 -9.63
CA GLY A 106 4.09 -14.34 -10.05
C GLY A 106 4.50 -14.64 -11.51
N SER A 107 5.07 -13.65 -12.20
CA SER A 107 5.67 -13.77 -13.52
C SER A 107 7.10 -13.23 -13.49
N GLN A 108 8.08 -14.06 -13.87
CA GLN A 108 9.50 -13.67 -13.85
C GLN A 108 9.78 -12.52 -14.83
N GLU A 109 9.15 -12.55 -16.00
CA GLU A 109 9.32 -11.48 -17.01
C GLU A 109 8.71 -10.16 -16.53
N PHE A 110 7.58 -10.23 -15.80
CA PHE A 110 6.99 -9.05 -15.21
C PHE A 110 7.82 -8.53 -14.04
N ASP A 111 8.36 -9.41 -13.20
CA ASP A 111 9.25 -9.02 -12.10
C ASP A 111 10.54 -8.37 -12.62
N LYS A 112 11.16 -8.90 -13.69
CA LYS A 112 12.30 -8.26 -14.36
C LYS A 112 11.97 -6.87 -14.87
N LEU A 113 10.77 -6.68 -15.46
CA LEU A 113 10.29 -5.37 -15.90
C LEU A 113 10.24 -4.37 -14.75
N LEU A 114 9.88 -4.84 -13.54
CA LEU A 114 9.73 -4.02 -12.32
C LEU A 114 11.01 -3.95 -11.46
N GLY A 115 12.14 -4.46 -11.95
CA GLY A 115 13.38 -4.47 -11.17
C GLY A 115 13.36 -5.41 -9.96
N GLY A 116 12.44 -6.39 -9.95
CA GLY A 116 12.30 -7.38 -8.87
C GLY A 116 10.88 -7.60 -8.36
N GLY A 117 9.93 -6.76 -8.77
CA GLY A 117 8.52 -6.83 -8.36
C GLY A 117 7.96 -5.51 -7.81
N ILE A 118 6.93 -5.59 -7.01
CA ILE A 118 6.29 -4.43 -6.39
C ILE A 118 7.13 -3.95 -5.19
N GLU A 119 7.61 -2.72 -5.25
CA GLU A 119 8.52 -2.13 -4.28
C GLU A 119 7.80 -1.68 -3.01
N SER A 120 8.41 -1.93 -1.83
CA SER A 120 7.96 -1.37 -0.55
C SER A 120 8.36 0.10 -0.40
N MET A 121 7.81 0.81 0.58
CA MET A 121 7.96 2.27 0.79
C MET A 121 7.54 3.11 -0.42
N ALA A 122 6.73 2.57 -1.30
CA ALA A 122 6.33 3.18 -2.56
C ALA A 122 4.87 2.89 -2.90
N ILE A 123 4.28 3.73 -3.77
CA ILE A 123 2.97 3.48 -4.36
C ILE A 123 3.19 3.03 -5.80
N THR A 124 2.74 1.81 -6.10
CA THR A 124 2.70 1.28 -7.47
C THR A 124 1.28 1.32 -8.02
N GLU A 125 1.06 2.04 -9.11
CA GLU A 125 -0.22 2.13 -9.80
C GLU A 125 -0.25 1.20 -11.01
N ALA A 126 -1.26 0.31 -11.07
CA ALA A 126 -1.58 -0.45 -12.27
C ALA A 126 -2.89 0.05 -12.88
N PHE A 127 -2.84 0.57 -14.10
CA PHE A 127 -4.02 1.06 -14.79
C PHE A 127 -4.21 0.35 -16.15
N GLY A 128 -5.42 0.37 -16.65
CA GLY A 128 -5.76 -0.26 -17.91
C GLY A 128 -7.26 -0.41 -18.10
N GLU A 129 -7.66 -0.84 -19.27
CA GLU A 129 -9.06 -1.10 -19.60
C GLU A 129 -9.66 -2.26 -18.77
N PHE A 130 -10.95 -2.47 -18.98
CA PHE A 130 -11.64 -3.62 -18.41
C PHE A 130 -11.03 -4.95 -18.92
N ARG A 131 -10.88 -5.94 -18.02
CA ARG A 131 -10.29 -7.26 -18.29
C ARG A 131 -8.81 -7.26 -18.70
N THR A 132 -8.02 -6.26 -18.33
CA THR A 132 -6.57 -6.26 -18.57
C THR A 132 -5.75 -6.98 -17.51
N GLY A 133 -6.38 -7.45 -16.43
CA GLY A 133 -5.72 -8.25 -15.40
C GLY A 133 -5.43 -7.54 -14.08
N LYS A 134 -5.84 -6.29 -13.86
CA LYS A 134 -5.60 -5.52 -12.62
C LYS A 134 -5.98 -6.30 -11.37
N THR A 135 -7.24 -6.71 -11.26
CA THR A 135 -7.75 -7.48 -10.12
C THR A 135 -7.11 -8.86 -10.00
N GLN A 136 -6.75 -9.51 -11.13
CA GLN A 136 -6.03 -10.78 -11.10
C GLN A 136 -4.62 -10.62 -10.55
N LEU A 137 -3.96 -9.52 -10.85
CA LEU A 137 -2.68 -9.16 -10.24
C LEU A 137 -2.86 -8.91 -8.73
N SER A 138 -3.88 -8.16 -8.32
CA SER A 138 -4.21 -7.97 -6.90
C SER A 138 -4.39 -9.29 -6.15
N HIS A 139 -5.17 -10.24 -6.72
CA HIS A 139 -5.35 -11.56 -6.10
C HIS A 139 -4.06 -12.37 -6.02
N THR A 140 -3.22 -12.32 -7.06
CA THR A 140 -1.96 -13.05 -7.08
C THR A 140 -0.99 -12.49 -6.05
N LEU A 141 -0.90 -11.16 -5.92
CA LEU A 141 -0.11 -10.50 -4.89
C LEU A 141 -0.57 -10.87 -3.48
N CYS A 142 -1.89 -10.98 -3.24
CA CYS A 142 -2.42 -11.45 -1.94
C CYS A 142 -1.91 -12.84 -1.54
N VAL A 143 -1.79 -13.74 -2.50
CA VAL A 143 -1.39 -15.14 -2.23
C VAL A 143 0.11 -15.30 -2.14
N LEU A 144 0.87 -14.59 -2.99
CA LEU A 144 2.33 -14.73 -3.06
C LEU A 144 3.06 -14.15 -1.89
N PHE A 145 2.39 -13.34 -1.09
CA PHE A 145 3.00 -12.72 0.05
C PHE A 145 2.68 -13.52 1.34
N TRP A 146 3.71 -14.12 1.97
CA TRP A 146 3.59 -15.00 3.14
C TRP A 146 3.12 -14.30 4.42
N ASN A 147 3.26 -12.96 4.48
CA ASN A 147 2.83 -12.15 5.60
C ASN A 147 1.40 -11.64 5.35
N ARG A 148 0.81 -10.97 6.34
CA ARG A 148 -0.54 -10.43 6.21
C ARG A 148 -0.63 -9.34 5.15
N VAL A 149 -1.68 -9.41 4.35
CA VAL A 149 -2.02 -8.44 3.31
C VAL A 149 -3.32 -7.74 3.68
N LEU A 150 -3.38 -6.44 3.49
CA LEU A 150 -4.63 -5.70 3.61
C LEU A 150 -5.16 -5.33 2.22
N LEU A 151 -6.35 -5.79 1.91
CA LEU A 151 -7.03 -5.54 0.64
C LEU A 151 -8.25 -4.66 0.84
N PHE A 152 -8.27 -3.49 0.24
CA PHE A 152 -9.47 -2.68 0.08
C PHE A 152 -10.08 -2.88 -1.29
N SER A 153 -11.38 -3.15 -1.34
CA SER A 153 -12.14 -3.22 -2.57
C SER A 153 -13.48 -2.50 -2.42
N GLU A 154 -13.91 -1.84 -3.47
CA GLU A 154 -15.24 -1.28 -3.59
C GLU A 154 -16.31 -2.35 -3.83
N HIS A 155 -15.89 -3.55 -4.27
CA HIS A 155 -16.76 -4.66 -4.63
C HIS A 155 -16.69 -5.73 -3.53
N GLY A 156 -17.73 -5.83 -2.72
CA GLY A 156 -17.80 -6.74 -1.58
C GLY A 156 -17.88 -8.21 -1.95
N LEU A 157 -17.46 -9.05 -0.99
CA LEU A 157 -17.81 -10.45 -0.89
C LEU A 157 -19.31 -10.57 -0.58
N TYR A 158 -20.18 -10.65 -1.57
CA TYR A 158 -21.59 -10.98 -1.35
C TYR A 158 -21.99 -12.27 -2.00
N LYS A 159 -22.53 -13.14 -1.15
CA LYS A 159 -23.35 -14.26 -1.49
C LYS A 159 -24.79 -13.76 -1.57
N GLU A 160 -25.17 -13.10 -2.65
CA GLU A 160 -26.57 -12.93 -2.99
C GLU A 160 -26.83 -13.25 -4.45
N LYS A 161 -27.84 -14.09 -4.61
CA LYS A 161 -28.43 -14.46 -5.90
C LYS A 161 -29.07 -13.22 -6.49
N SER A 162 -28.55 -12.72 -7.55
CA SER A 162 -29.19 -12.21 -8.76
C SER A 162 -28.39 -11.13 -9.46
N LEU A 163 -28.25 -11.29 -10.76
CA LEU A 163 -27.85 -10.37 -11.81
C LEU A 163 -26.47 -9.68 -11.67
N THR A 164 -25.50 -10.36 -12.32
CA THR A 164 -24.48 -9.75 -13.19
C THR A 164 -24.16 -8.29 -12.94
N LEU A 165 -23.06 -8.07 -12.18
CA LEU A 165 -22.01 -7.13 -12.51
C LEU A 165 -20.95 -7.19 -11.39
N ASN A 166 -19.87 -7.93 -11.68
CA ASN A 166 -18.53 -7.85 -11.09
C ASN A 166 -18.35 -7.96 -9.55
N ASN A 167 -18.57 -9.13 -9.00
CA ASN A 167 -17.92 -9.58 -7.76
C ASN A 167 -16.44 -9.82 -8.05
N THR A 168 -15.55 -8.94 -7.63
CA THR A 168 -14.14 -9.02 -7.98
C THR A 168 -13.27 -9.73 -6.95
N SER A 169 -13.63 -9.73 -5.68
CA SER A 169 -12.88 -10.48 -4.67
C SER A 169 -13.56 -11.80 -4.36
N ARG A 170 -12.97 -12.91 -4.79
CA ARG A 170 -13.47 -14.27 -4.59
C ARG A 170 -12.46 -15.06 -3.77
N PRO A 171 -12.80 -15.51 -2.54
CA PRO A 171 -11.92 -16.38 -1.77
C PRO A 171 -11.52 -17.65 -2.52
N ASP A 172 -12.46 -18.22 -3.31
CA ASP A 172 -12.17 -19.39 -4.14
C ASP A 172 -11.04 -19.11 -5.14
N ARG A 173 -10.96 -17.87 -5.66
CA ARG A 173 -9.87 -17.47 -6.54
C ARG A 173 -8.51 -17.44 -5.84
N LEU A 174 -8.48 -17.08 -4.56
CA LEU A 174 -7.26 -17.14 -3.76
C LEU A 174 -6.82 -18.59 -3.53
N ARG A 175 -7.80 -19.51 -3.31
CA ARG A 175 -7.51 -20.94 -3.21
C ARG A 175 -6.91 -21.51 -4.49
N ASP A 176 -7.53 -21.22 -5.66
CA ASP A 176 -7.00 -21.65 -6.97
C ASP A 176 -5.57 -21.18 -7.21
N ILE A 177 -5.23 -19.96 -6.76
CA ILE A 177 -3.88 -19.43 -6.88
C ILE A 177 -2.96 -20.11 -5.88
N ALA A 178 -3.40 -20.35 -4.64
CA ALA A 178 -2.65 -21.03 -3.59
C ALA A 178 -2.25 -22.45 -4.01
N ASP A 179 -3.13 -23.18 -4.70
CA ASP A 179 -2.85 -24.51 -5.26
C ASP A 179 -1.60 -24.52 -6.15
N ARG A 180 -1.46 -23.52 -7.02
CA ARG A 180 -0.28 -23.42 -7.89
C ARG A 180 1.03 -23.33 -7.10
N PHE A 181 1.01 -22.68 -5.95
CA PHE A 181 2.18 -22.47 -5.12
C PHE A 181 2.29 -23.49 -3.98
N SER A 182 1.41 -24.50 -3.96
CA SER A 182 1.34 -25.54 -2.91
C SER A 182 1.23 -24.95 -1.51
N LEU A 183 0.47 -23.85 -1.36
CA LEU A 183 0.21 -23.18 -0.11
C LEU A 183 -1.07 -23.71 0.54
N ASP A 184 -1.10 -23.73 1.87
CA ASP A 184 -2.30 -24.07 2.64
C ASP A 184 -3.39 -23.00 2.44
N HIS A 185 -4.58 -23.42 2.08
CA HIS A 185 -5.70 -22.53 1.73
C HIS A 185 -6.18 -21.71 2.90
N ASP A 186 -6.29 -22.33 4.08
CA ASP A 186 -6.80 -21.64 5.27
C ASP A 186 -5.78 -20.64 5.77
N ALA A 187 -4.49 -21.00 5.77
CA ALA A 187 -3.41 -20.06 6.10
C ALA A 187 -3.37 -18.86 5.16
N VAL A 188 -3.56 -19.05 3.84
CA VAL A 188 -3.63 -17.96 2.88
C VAL A 188 -4.82 -17.05 3.15
N LEU A 189 -6.00 -17.63 3.40
CA LEU A 189 -7.21 -16.84 3.65
C LEU A 189 -7.14 -16.07 4.98
N ASP A 190 -6.57 -16.65 6.01
CA ASP A 190 -6.39 -16.00 7.32
C ASP A 190 -5.38 -14.84 7.28
N ASN A 191 -4.44 -14.91 6.33
CA ASN A 191 -3.44 -13.85 6.13
C ASN A 191 -3.93 -12.68 5.27
N VAL A 192 -5.11 -12.77 4.64
CA VAL A 192 -5.68 -11.69 3.84
C VAL A 192 -6.81 -11.01 4.60
N LEU A 193 -6.53 -9.83 5.17
CA LEU A 193 -7.57 -8.99 5.74
C LEU A 193 -8.28 -8.22 4.63
N TYR A 194 -9.60 -8.30 4.64
CA TYR A 194 -10.45 -7.68 3.64
C TYR A 194 -11.30 -6.58 4.25
N ALA A 195 -11.29 -5.39 3.66
CA ALA A 195 -12.16 -4.29 4.01
C ALA A 195 -12.91 -3.76 2.78
N ARG A 196 -14.21 -3.51 2.94
CA ARG A 196 -15.03 -2.90 1.89
C ARG A 196 -15.27 -1.42 2.20
N ALA A 197 -14.90 -0.56 1.27
CA ALA A 197 -15.28 0.84 1.29
C ALA A 197 -16.61 1.03 0.52
N TYR A 198 -17.52 1.84 1.09
CA TYR A 198 -18.82 2.14 0.48
C TYR A 198 -18.86 3.55 -0.12
N THR A 199 -18.08 4.47 0.41
CA THR A 199 -17.94 5.86 -0.04
C THR A 199 -16.47 6.25 -0.04
N SER A 200 -16.14 7.32 -0.73
CA SER A 200 -14.77 7.86 -0.71
C SER A 200 -14.37 8.37 0.69
N GLU A 201 -15.30 8.86 1.49
CA GLU A 201 -15.06 9.21 2.89
C GLU A 201 -14.74 7.98 3.72
N HIS A 202 -15.55 6.94 3.62
CA HIS A 202 -15.27 5.66 4.30
C HIS A 202 -13.94 5.07 3.87
N GLN A 203 -13.56 5.17 2.58
CA GLN A 203 -12.25 4.73 2.10
C GLN A 203 -11.10 5.51 2.76
N MET A 204 -11.28 6.80 3.03
CA MET A 204 -10.29 7.60 3.76
C MET A 204 -10.23 7.26 5.26
N GLU A 205 -11.39 7.04 5.89
CA GLU A 205 -11.47 6.62 7.31
C GLU A 205 -10.80 5.27 7.54
N LEU A 206 -10.96 4.33 6.61
CA LEU A 206 -10.31 3.03 6.70
C LEU A 206 -8.77 3.13 6.78
N LEU A 207 -8.14 4.19 6.26
CA LEU A 207 -6.70 4.39 6.40
C LEU A 207 -6.27 4.64 7.85
N ASP A 208 -7.16 5.17 8.71
CA ASP A 208 -6.88 5.30 10.15
C ASP A 208 -6.78 3.93 10.82
N TYR A 209 -7.70 3.04 10.46
CA TYR A 209 -7.69 1.66 10.93
C TYR A 209 -6.50 0.87 10.38
N VAL A 210 -6.09 1.13 9.12
CA VAL A 210 -4.87 0.53 8.54
C VAL A 210 -3.64 0.89 9.35
N ALA A 211 -3.44 2.17 9.61
CA ALA A 211 -2.28 2.64 10.37
C ALA A 211 -2.26 2.03 11.79
N ALA A 212 -3.42 1.99 12.47
CA ALA A 212 -3.55 1.34 13.77
C ALA A 212 -3.22 -0.16 13.69
N LYS A 213 -3.73 -0.85 12.66
CA LYS A 213 -3.51 -2.30 12.48
C LYS A 213 -2.05 -2.62 12.18
N PHE A 214 -1.39 -1.82 11.35
CA PHE A 214 0.03 -1.97 11.05
C PHE A 214 0.91 -1.71 12.27
N HIS A 215 0.45 -0.86 13.19
CA HIS A 215 1.13 -0.62 14.45
C HIS A 215 0.91 -1.75 15.46
N GLU A 216 -0.34 -2.25 15.61
CA GLU A 216 -0.68 -3.36 16.51
C GLU A 216 0.05 -4.64 16.15
N GLU A 217 0.18 -4.92 14.86
CA GLU A 217 0.83 -6.10 14.31
C GLU A 217 2.06 -5.66 13.50
N ALA A 218 3.03 -5.07 14.20
CA ALA A 218 4.26 -4.55 13.62
C ALA A 218 4.98 -5.62 12.80
N ASP A 219 5.52 -5.22 11.65
CA ASP A 219 6.28 -6.06 10.72
C ASP A 219 5.55 -7.26 10.10
N ILE A 220 4.32 -7.54 10.50
CA ILE A 220 3.51 -8.62 9.91
C ILE A 220 2.88 -8.19 8.59
N PHE A 221 2.35 -6.96 8.51
CA PHE A 221 1.79 -6.43 7.27
C PHE A 221 2.88 -5.81 6.41
N LYS A 222 2.95 -6.22 5.15
CA LYS A 222 3.93 -5.71 4.18
C LYS A 222 3.31 -5.25 2.86
N LEU A 223 2.02 -5.49 2.65
CA LEU A 223 1.31 -5.15 1.43
C LEU A 223 -0.07 -4.57 1.73
N LEU A 224 -0.36 -3.43 1.13
CA LEU A 224 -1.66 -2.77 1.10
C LEU A 224 -2.14 -2.67 -0.34
N ILE A 225 -3.31 -3.23 -0.63
CA ILE A 225 -3.91 -3.19 -1.97
C ILE A 225 -5.20 -2.37 -1.94
N ILE A 226 -5.38 -1.47 -2.91
CA ILE A 226 -6.61 -0.70 -3.11
C ILE A 226 -7.12 -0.91 -4.53
N ASP A 227 -8.19 -1.69 -4.67
CA ASP A 227 -8.82 -2.01 -5.96
C ASP A 227 -10.30 -1.55 -5.98
N SER A 228 -10.63 -0.37 -6.53
CA SER A 228 -9.77 0.60 -7.22
C SER A 228 -9.76 1.94 -6.46
N ILE A 229 -8.64 2.68 -6.57
CA ILE A 229 -8.47 3.93 -5.83
C ILE A 229 -9.46 5.03 -6.24
N MET A 230 -9.87 5.05 -7.52
CA MET A 230 -10.64 6.16 -8.10
C MET A 230 -12.15 5.91 -8.20
N ALA A 231 -12.62 4.68 -8.05
CA ALA A 231 -14.00 4.36 -8.41
C ALA A 231 -15.01 5.09 -7.51
N LEU A 232 -14.82 5.06 -6.19
CA LEU A 232 -15.71 5.74 -5.24
C LEU A 232 -15.67 7.27 -5.40
N PHE A 233 -14.47 7.83 -5.60
CA PHE A 233 -14.34 9.28 -5.88
C PHE A 233 -15.07 9.74 -7.14
N ARG A 234 -15.25 8.86 -8.13
CA ARG A 234 -16.02 9.20 -9.33
C ARG A 234 -17.51 9.19 -9.10
N VAL A 235 -17.99 8.34 -8.21
CA VAL A 235 -19.43 8.25 -7.87
C VAL A 235 -19.83 9.41 -6.97
N ASP A 236 -19.06 9.64 -5.91
CA ASP A 236 -19.37 10.64 -4.89
C ASP A 236 -19.20 12.08 -5.41
N PHE A 237 -18.30 12.30 -6.38
CA PHE A 237 -18.00 13.61 -6.97
C PHE A 237 -18.28 13.57 -8.48
N SER A 238 -19.54 13.46 -8.87
CA SER A 238 -19.98 13.37 -10.27
C SER A 238 -20.35 14.71 -10.90
N GLY A 239 -20.55 15.77 -10.09
CA GLY A 239 -20.95 17.10 -10.52
C GLY A 239 -19.84 17.86 -11.26
N ARG A 240 -20.23 18.74 -12.22
CA ARG A 240 -19.27 19.53 -13.02
C ARG A 240 -18.41 20.48 -12.18
N GLY A 241 -18.89 20.93 -11.02
CA GLY A 241 -18.18 21.83 -10.10
C GLY A 241 -17.32 21.10 -9.05
N GLU A 242 -17.45 19.80 -8.90
CA GLU A 242 -16.86 19.01 -7.80
C GLU A 242 -15.46 18.48 -8.10
N LEU A 243 -14.94 18.74 -9.30
CA LEU A 243 -13.61 18.26 -9.71
C LEU A 243 -12.50 18.70 -8.76
N ALA A 244 -12.53 19.96 -8.32
CA ALA A 244 -11.51 20.53 -7.43
C ALA A 244 -11.53 19.84 -6.06
N GLU A 245 -12.71 19.64 -5.47
CA GLU A 245 -12.87 18.94 -4.20
C GLU A 245 -12.42 17.49 -4.29
N ARG A 246 -12.85 16.76 -5.34
CA ARG A 246 -12.40 15.41 -5.62
C ARG A 246 -10.88 15.32 -5.68
N GLN A 247 -10.24 16.23 -6.39
CA GLN A 247 -8.77 16.28 -6.51
C GLN A 247 -8.09 16.55 -5.17
N GLN A 248 -8.65 17.45 -4.37
CA GLN A 248 -8.12 17.75 -3.04
C GLN A 248 -8.22 16.54 -2.09
N LYS A 249 -9.37 15.87 -2.03
CA LYS A 249 -9.55 14.66 -1.21
C LYS A 249 -8.65 13.52 -1.67
N LEU A 250 -8.53 13.33 -2.99
CA LEU A 250 -7.59 12.34 -3.56
C LEU A 250 -6.13 12.64 -3.16
N ALA A 251 -5.71 13.89 -3.23
CA ALA A 251 -4.36 14.30 -2.82
C ALA A 251 -4.11 14.01 -1.33
N GLN A 252 -5.10 14.25 -0.47
CA GLN A 252 -5.02 13.92 0.95
C GLN A 252 -4.87 12.41 1.17
N MET A 253 -5.65 11.59 0.46
CA MET A 253 -5.57 10.14 0.54
C MET A 253 -4.20 9.62 0.10
N LEU A 254 -3.71 10.07 -1.06
CA LEU A 254 -2.41 9.66 -1.59
C LEU A 254 -1.24 10.08 -0.69
N SER A 255 -1.27 11.31 -0.16
CA SER A 255 -0.28 11.76 0.82
C SER A 255 -0.27 10.89 2.07
N ARG A 256 -1.44 10.39 2.49
CA ARG A 256 -1.54 9.50 3.63
C ARG A 256 -1.01 8.10 3.32
N LEU A 257 -1.35 7.55 2.15
CA LEU A 257 -0.81 6.27 1.69
C LEU A 257 0.71 6.28 1.58
N GLN A 258 1.28 7.38 1.05
CA GLN A 258 2.73 7.55 0.99
C GLN A 258 3.36 7.51 2.38
N LYS A 259 2.78 8.23 3.36
CA LYS A 259 3.27 8.23 4.73
C LYS A 259 3.19 6.85 5.37
N ILE A 260 2.07 6.14 5.21
CA ILE A 260 1.90 4.77 5.72
C ILE A 260 2.94 3.84 5.10
N SER A 261 3.18 3.93 3.79
CA SER A 261 4.16 3.08 3.10
C SER A 261 5.57 3.28 3.64
N GLU A 262 5.97 4.53 3.91
CA GLU A 262 7.29 4.89 4.44
C GLU A 262 7.42 4.65 5.95
N GLU A 263 6.33 4.81 6.70
CA GLU A 263 6.31 4.65 8.15
C GLU A 263 6.44 3.19 8.57
N TYR A 264 5.77 2.29 7.85
CA TYR A 264 5.68 0.86 8.18
C TYR A 264 6.44 -0.05 7.22
N ASN A 265 7.21 0.49 6.29
CA ASN A 265 7.91 -0.28 5.25
C ASN A 265 6.96 -1.26 4.53
N VAL A 266 5.91 -0.72 3.93
CA VAL A 266 4.84 -1.49 3.28
C VAL A 266 4.79 -1.14 1.80
N ALA A 267 4.60 -2.13 0.94
CA ALA A 267 4.28 -1.91 -0.47
C ALA A 267 2.81 -1.48 -0.60
N VAL A 268 2.55 -0.40 -1.32
CA VAL A 268 1.18 0.04 -1.63
C VAL A 268 0.90 -0.18 -3.10
N PHE A 269 -0.03 -1.07 -3.39
CA PHE A 269 -0.46 -1.37 -4.76
C PHE A 269 -1.86 -0.83 -5.00
N VAL A 270 -2.03 0.03 -6.00
CA VAL A 270 -3.33 0.62 -6.34
C VAL A 270 -3.72 0.30 -7.77
N THR A 271 -4.99 -0.05 -7.98
CA THR A 271 -5.51 -0.18 -9.35
C THR A 271 -6.28 1.06 -9.75
N ASN A 272 -6.24 1.37 -11.05
CA ASN A 272 -6.91 2.52 -11.62
C ASN A 272 -7.60 2.18 -12.95
N GLN A 273 -8.58 2.98 -13.32
CA GLN A 273 -9.37 2.86 -14.53
C GLN A 273 -8.87 3.85 -15.60
N MET A 274 -9.24 3.59 -16.84
CA MET A 274 -9.03 4.52 -17.95
C MET A 274 -10.33 5.23 -18.32
N THR A 275 -10.20 6.42 -18.86
CA THR A 275 -11.32 7.18 -19.45
C THR A 275 -10.92 7.65 -20.85
N ALA A 276 -11.92 7.78 -21.73
CA ALA A 276 -11.70 8.43 -23.00
C ALA A 276 -11.40 9.93 -22.77
N ASP A 277 -10.44 10.47 -23.51
CA ASP A 277 -10.15 11.90 -23.54
C ASP A 277 -11.06 12.57 -24.57
N PRO A 278 -12.02 13.40 -24.17
CA PRO A 278 -12.93 14.06 -25.12
C PRO A 278 -12.21 14.99 -26.11
N GLY A 279 -11.01 15.47 -25.73
CA GLY A 279 -10.17 16.33 -26.57
C GLY A 279 -9.35 15.58 -27.62
N ALA A 280 -9.17 14.27 -27.47
CA ALA A 280 -8.32 13.47 -28.36
C ALA A 280 -8.89 13.29 -29.78
N THR A 281 -10.18 13.48 -29.95
CA THR A 281 -10.83 13.45 -31.29
C THR A 281 -10.42 14.62 -32.18
N MET A 282 -9.89 15.69 -31.61
CA MET A 282 -9.41 16.87 -32.35
C MET A 282 -7.90 16.87 -32.63
N THR A 283 -7.17 15.98 -31.99
CA THR A 283 -5.73 15.81 -32.20
C THR A 283 -5.47 14.37 -32.66
N PHE A 284 -4.63 14.17 -33.68
CA PHE A 284 -4.20 12.85 -34.17
C PHE A 284 -3.33 12.12 -33.13
N GLN A 285 -3.79 12.01 -31.86
CA GLN A 285 -3.10 11.25 -30.83
C GLN A 285 -3.36 9.76 -31.01
N ALA A 286 -2.31 8.97 -30.95
CA ALA A 286 -2.35 7.51 -31.17
C ALA A 286 -3.13 6.75 -30.07
N ASP A 287 -3.32 7.32 -28.87
CA ASP A 287 -4.11 6.71 -27.80
C ASP A 287 -5.02 7.76 -27.12
N PRO A 288 -6.34 7.75 -27.41
CA PRO A 288 -7.30 8.71 -26.89
C PRO A 288 -7.70 8.41 -25.43
N LYS A 289 -7.08 7.46 -24.76
CA LYS A 289 -7.44 7.01 -23.41
C LYS A 289 -6.37 7.39 -22.42
N LYS A 290 -6.79 7.97 -21.29
CA LYS A 290 -5.91 8.38 -20.19
C LYS A 290 -6.32 7.73 -18.88
N PRO A 291 -5.36 7.42 -17.96
CA PRO A 291 -5.69 7.00 -16.61
C PRO A 291 -6.41 8.13 -15.86
N ILE A 292 -7.39 7.75 -15.03
CA ILE A 292 -8.15 8.68 -14.23
C ILE A 292 -7.31 9.16 -13.05
N GLY A 293 -7.59 10.35 -12.50
CA GLY A 293 -6.86 10.89 -11.33
C GLY A 293 -5.94 12.06 -11.68
N GLY A 294 -5.58 12.21 -12.98
CA GLY A 294 -4.79 13.34 -13.46
C GLY A 294 -3.40 13.42 -12.83
N HIS A 295 -2.88 14.65 -12.74
CA HIS A 295 -1.53 14.88 -12.21
C HIS A 295 -1.34 14.46 -10.76
N ILE A 296 -2.37 14.52 -9.93
CA ILE A 296 -2.26 14.20 -8.51
C ILE A 296 -1.88 12.74 -8.30
N LEU A 297 -2.57 11.84 -8.97
CA LEU A 297 -2.22 10.41 -8.88
C LEU A 297 -0.90 10.11 -9.59
N ALA A 298 -0.64 10.79 -10.73
CA ALA A 298 0.61 10.62 -11.46
C ALA A 298 1.85 10.97 -10.63
N HIS A 299 1.80 12.06 -9.88
CA HIS A 299 2.94 12.49 -9.05
C HIS A 299 3.06 11.72 -7.73
N ALA A 300 1.97 11.17 -7.22
CA ALA A 300 1.99 10.40 -5.98
C ALA A 300 2.45 8.95 -6.19
N SER A 301 2.24 8.40 -7.38
CA SER A 301 2.65 7.04 -7.73
C SER A 301 4.12 7.02 -8.10
N THR A 302 4.92 6.20 -7.40
CA THR A 302 6.35 6.02 -7.70
C THR A 302 6.54 5.28 -9.02
N THR A 303 5.83 4.16 -9.17
CA THR A 303 5.86 3.35 -10.42
C THR A 303 4.45 3.25 -10.99
N ARG A 304 4.31 3.47 -12.29
CA ARG A 304 3.05 3.41 -13.01
C ARG A 304 3.13 2.39 -14.13
N ILE A 305 2.19 1.45 -14.13
CA ILE A 305 2.15 0.31 -15.04
C ILE A 305 0.89 0.39 -15.88
N SER A 306 1.05 0.44 -17.20
CA SER A 306 -0.06 0.31 -18.14
C SER A 306 -0.29 -1.16 -18.48
N LEU A 307 -1.51 -1.66 -18.26
CA LEU A 307 -1.91 -3.02 -18.60
C LEU A 307 -2.84 -3.01 -19.82
N ARG A 308 -2.51 -3.82 -20.83
CA ARG A 308 -3.33 -4.00 -22.03
C ARG A 308 -3.55 -5.46 -22.38
N LYS A 309 -4.61 -5.74 -23.13
CA LYS A 309 -4.89 -7.09 -23.63
C LYS A 309 -3.89 -7.47 -24.71
N GLY A 310 -3.39 -8.70 -24.62
CA GLY A 310 -2.71 -9.41 -25.70
C GLY A 310 -3.64 -10.38 -26.41
N ARG A 311 -3.07 -11.41 -27.05
CA ARG A 311 -3.83 -12.48 -27.70
C ARG A 311 -4.26 -13.53 -26.65
N GLY A 312 -5.51 -13.95 -26.67
CA GLY A 312 -6.04 -14.98 -25.77
C GLY A 312 -5.87 -14.61 -24.28
N GLU A 313 -5.16 -15.45 -23.56
CA GLU A 313 -4.88 -15.29 -22.13
C GLU A 313 -3.73 -14.32 -21.83
N LEU A 314 -2.98 -13.91 -22.87
CA LEU A 314 -1.85 -13.03 -22.72
C LEU A 314 -2.27 -11.60 -22.40
N ARG A 315 -1.43 -10.96 -21.63
CA ARG A 315 -1.52 -9.55 -21.27
C ARG A 315 -0.14 -8.91 -21.41
N ILE A 316 -0.13 -7.62 -21.57
CA ILE A 316 1.11 -6.85 -21.71
C ILE A 316 1.11 -5.80 -20.63
N ALA A 317 2.17 -5.80 -19.82
CA ALA A 317 2.50 -4.76 -18.87
C ALA A 317 3.58 -3.87 -19.46
N LYS A 318 3.37 -2.57 -19.41
CA LYS A 318 4.35 -1.56 -19.88
C LYS A 318 4.64 -0.61 -18.73
N ILE A 319 5.91 -0.29 -18.48
CA ILE A 319 6.30 0.84 -17.62
C ILE A 319 5.82 2.12 -18.32
N TYR A 320 4.92 2.82 -17.64
CA TYR A 320 4.37 4.07 -18.12
C TYR A 320 5.13 5.26 -17.54
N ASP A 321 5.54 5.15 -16.29
CA ASP A 321 6.32 6.15 -15.57
C ASP A 321 7.05 5.47 -14.41
N SER A 322 8.33 5.77 -14.23
CA SER A 322 9.16 5.29 -13.13
C SER A 322 10.42 6.15 -13.00
N PRO A 323 10.89 6.42 -11.77
CA PRO A 323 12.14 7.16 -11.56
C PRO A 323 13.39 6.34 -11.89
N GLU A 324 13.30 5.01 -11.88
CA GLU A 324 14.47 4.12 -11.98
C GLU A 324 14.44 3.23 -13.23
N MET A 325 13.25 2.92 -13.77
CA MET A 325 13.10 1.96 -14.85
C MET A 325 12.80 2.65 -16.19
N PRO A 326 13.48 2.25 -17.27
CA PRO A 326 13.18 2.77 -18.61
C PRO A 326 11.82 2.27 -19.10
N GLU A 327 11.24 2.97 -20.09
CA GLU A 327 10.07 2.46 -20.80
C GLU A 327 10.39 1.11 -21.44
N ASN A 328 9.73 0.08 -20.97
CA ASN A 328 9.83 -1.28 -21.50
C ASN A 328 8.51 -2.01 -21.28
N GLU A 329 8.33 -3.18 -21.91
CA GLU A 329 7.13 -3.98 -21.75
C GLU A 329 7.46 -5.47 -21.55
N ALA A 330 6.60 -6.16 -20.80
CA ALA A 330 6.65 -7.60 -20.60
C ALA A 330 5.29 -8.23 -20.89
N THR A 331 5.32 -9.44 -21.43
CA THR A 331 4.12 -10.23 -21.65
C THR A 331 3.95 -11.24 -20.53
N PHE A 332 2.74 -11.31 -19.97
CA PHE A 332 2.36 -12.26 -18.93
C PHE A 332 1.04 -12.95 -19.29
N ALA A 333 0.74 -14.05 -18.63
CA ALA A 333 -0.51 -14.79 -18.81
C ALA A 333 -1.38 -14.71 -17.56
N ILE A 334 -2.71 -14.74 -17.75
CA ILE A 334 -3.68 -14.95 -16.69
C ILE A 334 -4.17 -16.40 -16.79
N THR A 335 -3.80 -17.21 -15.82
CA THR A 335 -4.09 -18.64 -15.75
C THR A 335 -5.06 -18.96 -14.61
N ALA A 336 -5.47 -20.22 -14.47
CA ALA A 336 -6.19 -20.70 -13.29
C ALA A 336 -5.40 -20.42 -12.01
N GLY A 337 -4.07 -20.58 -12.00
CA GLY A 337 -3.18 -20.29 -10.89
C GLY A 337 -2.70 -18.82 -10.80
N GLY A 338 -3.46 -17.85 -11.30
CA GLY A 338 -3.11 -16.42 -11.20
C GLY A 338 -2.25 -15.90 -12.35
N ILE A 339 -1.43 -14.89 -12.03
CA ILE A 339 -0.47 -14.30 -12.97
C ILE A 339 0.73 -15.23 -13.12
N GLY A 340 1.17 -15.44 -14.36
CA GLY A 340 2.35 -16.25 -14.68
C GLY A 340 3.01 -15.81 -15.97
N ASP A 341 4.13 -16.44 -16.29
CA ASP A 341 4.82 -16.17 -17.55
C ASP A 341 3.98 -16.65 -18.74
N ALA A 342 4.12 -15.95 -19.85
CA ALA A 342 3.55 -16.38 -21.12
C ALA A 342 4.21 -17.71 -21.50
N LYS A 343 3.41 -18.75 -21.78
CA LYS A 343 3.92 -19.96 -22.42
C LYS A 343 4.12 -19.62 -23.89
N GLU A 344 5.29 -19.94 -24.40
CA GLU A 344 5.60 -19.86 -25.84
C GLU A 344 4.68 -20.75 -26.67
#